data_338f46991899cacb1a4c2ce071a9f285
#
_entry.id   338f46991899cacb1a4c2ce071a9f285
#
_cell.length_a   1.000
_cell.length_b   1.000
_cell.length_c   1.000
_cell.angle_alpha   90.00
_cell.angle_beta   90.00
_cell.angle_gamma   90.00
#
_symmetry.space_group_name_H-M   'P 1'
#
loop_
_entity.id
_entity.type
_entity.pdbx_description
1 polymer ?
#
loop_
_entity_poly.entity_id
_entity_poly.type
_entity_poly.pdbx_seq_one_letter_code
_entity_poly.pdbx_strand_id
1 'polypeptide(L)'
;MVDSQNKGFFDMEIQKVKQMSKKMRKKILDVTYSCNMSVHIGGALSMVDILATLYSSVLKYDKKKPTWADRDRFILSKGHGALGYYSALLEAGIISEEIYSTFQTNESDLTAHPVMNIPLGIESSNGSLGHGLSLGIGIALAGKKKKKNYKTYVFLGNGECNEGSVWEAIMSASSLKLENLIAIVDDNGFQNEIEPSKTILDSSDFCDKWESFGWNVCSVDGHNISEIYNAIAECNVENK
;
A
#
# COMPACT_ATOMS: atom_id res chain seq x y z
N MET A 1 -23.24 1.80 22.94
CA MET A 1 -22.39 0.93 23.79
C MET A 1 -21.72 -0.06 22.87
N VAL A 2 -20.42 0.14 22.56
CA VAL A 2 -19.64 -0.88 21.82
C VAL A 2 -19.56 -2.08 22.74
N ASP A 3 -20.06 -3.21 22.28
CA ASP A 3 -20.08 -4.47 23.02
C ASP A 3 -18.65 -4.82 23.48
N SER A 4 -18.48 -5.21 24.73
CA SER A 4 -17.17 -5.53 25.33
C SER A 4 -16.40 -6.61 24.56
N GLN A 5 -17.12 -7.47 23.85
CA GLN A 5 -16.52 -8.48 22.96
C GLN A 5 -15.89 -7.84 21.71
N ASN A 6 -16.55 -6.84 21.11
CA ASN A 6 -16.02 -6.11 19.96
C ASN A 6 -14.77 -5.30 20.35
N LYS A 7 -14.73 -4.72 21.54
CA LYS A 7 -13.54 -4.00 22.03
C LYS A 7 -12.35 -4.93 22.23
N GLY A 8 -12.56 -6.11 22.82
CA GLY A 8 -11.47 -7.08 23.00
C GLY A 8 -10.90 -7.61 21.69
N PHE A 9 -11.75 -7.85 20.69
CA PHE A 9 -11.31 -8.23 19.34
C PHE A 9 -10.50 -7.12 18.67
N PHE A 10 -10.98 -5.89 18.71
CA PHE A 10 -10.28 -4.72 18.17
C PHE A 10 -8.90 -4.53 18.81
N ASP A 11 -8.81 -4.59 20.14
CA ASP A 11 -7.54 -4.45 20.85
C ASP A 11 -6.54 -5.55 20.47
N MET A 12 -7.02 -6.77 20.24
CA MET A 12 -6.19 -7.89 19.80
C MET A 12 -5.64 -7.67 18.38
N GLU A 13 -6.47 -7.20 17.44
CA GLU A 13 -6.02 -6.89 16.08
C GLU A 13 -4.99 -5.74 16.08
N ILE A 14 -5.22 -4.68 16.86
CA ILE A 14 -4.26 -3.58 16.99
C ILE A 14 -2.91 -4.07 17.54
N GLN A 15 -2.90 -4.97 18.52
CA GLN A 15 -1.65 -5.55 19.05
C GLN A 15 -0.91 -6.39 18.02
N LYS A 16 -1.63 -7.16 17.20
CA LYS A 16 -1.07 -7.94 16.10
C LYS A 16 -0.39 -7.04 15.06
N VAL A 17 -1.06 -5.95 14.65
CA VAL A 17 -0.50 -4.94 13.75
C VAL A 17 0.77 -4.33 14.33
N LYS A 18 0.76 -3.90 15.62
CA LYS A 18 1.93 -3.33 16.30
C LYS A 18 3.13 -4.28 16.30
N GLN A 19 2.89 -5.56 16.55
CA GLN A 19 3.96 -6.57 16.52
C GLN A 19 4.54 -6.74 15.12
N MET A 20 3.70 -6.83 14.09
CA MET A 20 4.13 -6.93 12.70
C MET A 20 4.91 -5.70 12.28
N SER A 21 4.40 -4.51 12.56
CA SER A 21 5.03 -3.22 12.28
C SER A 21 6.44 -3.11 12.90
N LYS A 22 6.59 -3.52 14.16
CA LYS A 22 7.90 -3.55 14.83
C LYS A 22 8.89 -4.51 14.14
N LYS A 23 8.44 -5.68 13.75
CA LYS A 23 9.27 -6.66 13.04
C LYS A 23 9.67 -6.15 11.66
N MET A 24 8.74 -5.59 10.90
CA MET A 24 9.02 -4.99 9.60
C MET A 24 10.10 -3.90 9.69
N ARG A 25 9.99 -2.97 10.65
CA ARG A 25 11.03 -1.94 10.87
C ARG A 25 12.40 -2.54 11.12
N LYS A 26 12.46 -3.58 11.98
CA LYS A 26 13.71 -4.27 12.24
C LYS A 26 14.29 -4.89 10.97
N LYS A 27 13.47 -5.59 10.19
CA LYS A 27 13.89 -6.23 8.92
C LYS A 27 14.38 -5.21 7.89
N ILE A 28 13.71 -4.07 7.76
CA ILE A 28 14.14 -2.97 6.89
C ILE A 28 15.53 -2.47 7.31
N LEU A 29 15.74 -2.23 8.60
CA LEU A 29 17.03 -1.76 9.12
C LEU A 29 18.15 -2.80 8.95
N ASP A 30 17.87 -4.06 9.26
CA ASP A 30 18.84 -5.15 9.14
C ASP A 30 19.32 -5.30 7.67
N VAL A 31 18.38 -5.30 6.71
CA VAL A 31 18.71 -5.42 5.27
C VAL A 31 19.41 -4.15 4.77
N THR A 32 18.95 -2.98 5.16
CA THR A 32 19.61 -1.72 4.75
C THR A 32 21.05 -1.67 5.24
N TYR A 33 21.33 -2.15 6.45
CA TYR A 33 22.69 -2.21 7.00
C TYR A 33 23.58 -3.19 6.24
N SER A 34 23.04 -4.32 5.81
CA SER A 34 23.80 -5.37 5.09
C SER A 34 23.87 -5.17 3.58
N CYS A 35 23.00 -4.35 3.02
CA CYS A 35 22.94 -4.10 1.58
C CYS A 35 24.06 -3.14 1.15
N ASN A 36 24.82 -3.55 0.12
CA ASN A 36 25.90 -2.72 -0.46
C ASN A 36 25.38 -1.73 -1.53
N MET A 37 24.07 -1.61 -1.68
CA MET A 37 23.41 -0.76 -2.68
C MET A 37 22.62 0.36 -2.00
N SER A 38 22.31 1.42 -2.74
CA SER A 38 21.45 2.50 -2.25
C SER A 38 20.02 1.98 -2.00
N VAL A 39 19.44 2.38 -0.87
CA VAL A 39 18.10 1.99 -0.44
C VAL A 39 17.27 3.23 -0.10
N HIS A 40 16.02 3.28 -0.56
CA HIS A 40 15.06 4.33 -0.21
C HIS A 40 14.42 4.05 1.17
N ILE A 41 15.22 4.21 2.24
CA ILE A 41 14.80 3.83 3.60
C ILE A 41 13.62 4.67 4.12
N GLY A 42 13.58 5.96 3.85
CA GLY A 42 12.49 6.86 4.28
C GLY A 42 11.16 6.42 3.70
N GLY A 43 11.11 6.19 2.37
CA GLY A 43 9.93 5.72 1.67
C GLY A 43 9.47 4.31 2.07
N ALA A 44 10.39 3.47 2.59
CA ALA A 44 10.04 2.16 3.13
C ALA A 44 9.49 2.24 4.55
N LEU A 45 10.06 3.11 5.41
CA LEU A 45 9.65 3.22 6.82
C LEU A 45 8.33 3.97 7.02
N SER A 46 8.02 4.97 6.17
CA SER A 46 6.79 5.76 6.27
C SER A 46 5.52 4.92 6.14
N MET A 47 5.57 3.85 5.34
CA MET A 47 4.41 3.01 5.01
C MET A 47 4.24 1.77 5.91
N VAL A 48 5.12 1.55 6.89
CA VAL A 48 5.16 0.29 7.66
C VAL A 48 3.86 0.01 8.41
N ASP A 49 3.29 1.01 9.11
CA ASP A 49 2.08 0.80 9.91
C ASP A 49 0.86 0.52 9.04
N ILE A 50 0.79 1.17 7.88
CA ILE A 50 -0.27 0.94 6.89
C ILE A 50 -0.15 -0.46 6.28
N LEU A 51 1.04 -0.86 5.83
CA LEU A 51 1.27 -2.19 5.29
C LEU A 51 1.04 -3.29 6.34
N ALA A 52 1.49 -3.07 7.58
CA ALA A 52 1.23 -4.00 8.68
C ALA A 52 -0.27 -4.18 8.91
N THR A 53 -1.06 -3.09 8.86
CA THR A 53 -2.52 -3.14 8.98
C THR A 53 -3.14 -3.93 7.81
N LEU A 54 -2.74 -3.61 6.58
CA LEU A 54 -3.25 -4.29 5.39
C LEU A 54 -2.96 -5.80 5.44
N TYR A 55 -1.70 -6.20 5.63
CA TYR A 55 -1.30 -7.59 5.52
C TYR A 55 -1.62 -8.44 6.74
N SER A 56 -1.79 -7.87 7.93
CA SER A 56 -2.16 -8.64 9.11
C SER A 56 -3.66 -8.77 9.34
N SER A 57 -4.48 -7.79 8.89
CA SER A 57 -5.86 -7.70 9.36
C SER A 57 -6.91 -7.36 8.29
N VAL A 58 -6.50 -6.92 7.09
CA VAL A 58 -7.43 -6.41 6.08
C VAL A 58 -7.46 -7.25 4.80
N LEU A 59 -6.31 -7.45 4.16
CA LEU A 59 -6.22 -8.10 2.86
C LEU A 59 -6.66 -9.56 2.92
N LYS A 60 -7.52 -9.94 1.99
CA LYS A 60 -7.90 -11.33 1.75
C LYS A 60 -6.85 -11.97 0.84
N TYR A 61 -6.00 -12.80 1.40
CA TYR A 61 -5.01 -13.58 0.66
C TYR A 61 -4.83 -14.96 1.29
N ASP A 62 -4.31 -15.90 0.51
CA ASP A 62 -3.87 -17.20 1.00
C ASP A 62 -2.39 -17.38 0.67
N LYS A 63 -1.53 -17.36 1.68
CA LYS A 63 -0.09 -17.54 1.53
C LYS A 63 0.33 -18.86 0.89
N LYS A 64 -0.54 -19.88 0.94
CA LYS A 64 -0.32 -21.18 0.30
C LYS A 64 -0.80 -21.21 -1.15
N LYS A 65 -1.62 -20.22 -1.56
CA LYS A 65 -2.19 -20.09 -2.90
C LYS A 65 -2.10 -18.63 -3.39
N PRO A 66 -0.88 -18.12 -3.60
CA PRO A 66 -0.68 -16.70 -3.97
C PRO A 66 -1.36 -16.31 -5.29
N THR A 67 -1.68 -17.29 -6.13
CA THR A 67 -2.42 -17.10 -7.39
C THR A 67 -3.95 -17.21 -7.23
N TRP A 68 -4.46 -17.32 -6.00
CA TRP A 68 -5.92 -17.43 -5.78
C TRP A 68 -6.67 -16.27 -6.45
N ALA A 69 -7.67 -16.64 -7.29
CA ALA A 69 -8.33 -15.68 -8.18
C ALA A 69 -9.17 -14.62 -7.43
N ASP A 70 -9.67 -14.94 -6.26
CA ASP A 70 -10.55 -14.06 -5.47
C ASP A 70 -9.82 -13.36 -4.31
N ARG A 71 -8.46 -13.42 -4.29
CA ARG A 71 -7.65 -12.62 -3.35
C ARG A 71 -7.79 -11.14 -3.62
N ASP A 72 -7.60 -10.30 -2.63
CA ASP A 72 -7.42 -8.87 -2.84
C ASP A 72 -6.10 -8.58 -3.59
N ARG A 73 -6.00 -7.41 -4.17
CA ARG A 73 -4.81 -6.98 -4.95
C ARG A 73 -4.19 -5.78 -4.28
N PHE A 74 -2.88 -5.83 -4.13
CA PHE A 74 -2.09 -4.70 -3.63
C PHE A 74 -1.08 -4.25 -4.68
N ILE A 75 -1.08 -2.96 -5.01
CA ILE A 75 -0.18 -2.33 -5.98
C ILE A 75 0.62 -1.27 -5.25
N LEU A 76 1.93 -1.44 -5.21
CA LEU A 76 2.84 -0.42 -4.73
C LEU A 76 3.18 0.56 -5.86
N SER A 77 2.40 1.63 -6.02
CA SER A 77 2.64 2.63 -7.08
C SER A 77 3.94 3.39 -6.86
N LYS A 78 4.23 3.82 -5.62
CA LYS A 78 5.54 4.37 -5.21
C LYS A 78 6.61 3.27 -5.13
N GLY A 79 7.04 2.76 -6.28
CA GLY A 79 7.91 1.60 -6.38
C GLY A 79 9.20 1.65 -5.56
N HIS A 80 9.71 2.85 -5.25
CA HIS A 80 10.84 3.06 -4.36
C HIS A 80 10.59 2.62 -2.90
N GLY A 81 9.34 2.40 -2.48
CA GLY A 81 8.98 1.77 -1.20
C GLY A 81 9.14 0.26 -1.15
N ALA A 82 9.76 -0.37 -2.16
CA ALA A 82 9.87 -1.82 -2.34
C ALA A 82 10.30 -2.59 -1.09
N LEU A 83 11.32 -2.11 -0.37
CA LEU A 83 11.82 -2.79 0.83
C LEU A 83 10.76 -2.85 1.94
N GLY A 84 9.95 -1.81 2.12
CA GLY A 84 8.79 -1.82 3.03
C GLY A 84 7.76 -2.87 2.60
N TYR A 85 7.47 -2.95 1.30
CA TYR A 85 6.56 -3.94 0.74
C TYR A 85 7.06 -5.38 0.94
N TYR A 86 8.32 -5.64 0.61
CA TYR A 86 8.90 -6.98 0.77
C TYR A 86 8.95 -7.40 2.25
N SER A 87 9.19 -6.46 3.18
CA SER A 87 9.12 -6.77 4.61
C SER A 87 7.71 -7.14 5.06
N ALA A 88 6.66 -6.56 4.45
CA ALA A 88 5.28 -6.97 4.71
C ALA A 88 4.98 -8.37 4.15
N LEU A 89 5.46 -8.69 2.94
CA LEU A 89 5.31 -10.02 2.35
C LEU A 89 6.01 -11.11 3.20
N LEU A 90 7.19 -10.77 3.75
CA LEU A 90 7.91 -11.65 4.68
C LEU A 90 7.11 -11.90 5.95
N GLU A 91 6.69 -10.86 6.65
CA GLU A 91 5.96 -10.99 7.92
C GLU A 91 4.56 -11.60 7.74
N ALA A 92 3.96 -11.45 6.55
CA ALA A 92 2.74 -12.16 6.15
C ALA A 92 2.98 -13.65 5.85
N GLY A 93 4.24 -14.07 5.72
CA GLY A 93 4.64 -15.44 5.39
C GLY A 93 4.36 -15.84 3.95
N ILE A 94 4.31 -14.85 3.04
CA ILE A 94 4.18 -15.05 1.59
C ILE A 94 5.53 -15.37 0.98
N ILE A 95 6.59 -14.67 1.42
CA ILE A 95 7.98 -14.99 1.06
C ILE A 95 8.74 -15.49 2.28
N SER A 96 9.83 -16.24 2.05
CA SER A 96 10.69 -16.74 3.12
C SER A 96 11.83 -15.78 3.48
N GLU A 97 12.49 -16.00 4.62
CA GLU A 97 13.69 -15.25 5.01
C GLU A 97 14.82 -15.40 3.99
N GLU A 98 14.97 -16.58 3.39
CA GLU A 98 15.97 -16.83 2.36
C GLU A 98 15.74 -15.95 1.15
N ILE A 99 14.49 -15.84 0.66
CA ILE A 99 14.11 -14.95 -0.45
C ILE A 99 14.33 -13.49 -0.03
N TYR A 100 13.86 -13.08 1.15
CA TYR A 100 14.01 -11.71 1.62
C TYR A 100 15.47 -11.26 1.70
N SER A 101 16.37 -12.16 2.13
CA SER A 101 17.81 -11.87 2.24
C SER A 101 18.51 -11.63 0.91
N THR A 102 17.88 -11.98 -0.22
CA THR A 102 18.43 -11.72 -1.56
C THR A 102 18.15 -10.31 -2.10
N PHE A 103 17.54 -9.43 -1.30
CA PHE A 103 17.19 -8.09 -1.74
C PHE A 103 18.36 -7.37 -2.40
N GLN A 104 18.18 -6.92 -3.65
CA GLN A 104 19.17 -6.26 -4.49
C GLN A 104 20.50 -7.05 -4.72
N THR A 105 20.47 -8.36 -4.56
CA THR A 105 21.59 -9.20 -5.05
C THR A 105 21.38 -9.58 -6.51
N ASN A 106 22.44 -10.06 -7.18
CA ASN A 106 22.31 -10.56 -8.56
C ASN A 106 21.33 -11.73 -8.61
N GLU A 107 20.53 -11.77 -9.68
CA GLU A 107 19.49 -12.79 -9.93
C GLU A 107 18.35 -12.83 -8.92
N SER A 108 18.26 -11.85 -8.03
CA SER A 108 17.13 -11.76 -7.08
C SER A 108 15.85 -11.27 -7.76
N ASP A 109 14.72 -11.87 -7.37
CA ASP A 109 13.38 -11.37 -7.67
C ASP A 109 13.01 -10.10 -6.88
N LEU A 110 13.77 -9.79 -5.80
CA LEU A 110 13.54 -8.64 -4.93
C LEU A 110 14.47 -7.47 -5.31
N THR A 111 14.11 -6.78 -6.36
CA THR A 111 14.86 -5.64 -6.89
C THR A 111 14.49 -4.33 -6.16
N ALA A 112 15.24 -3.24 -6.40
CA ALA A 112 15.00 -1.92 -5.79
C ALA A 112 13.59 -1.37 -6.07
N HIS A 113 12.96 -1.77 -7.16
CA HIS A 113 11.58 -1.47 -7.53
C HIS A 113 10.89 -2.78 -7.90
N PRO A 114 9.63 -3.03 -7.48
CA PRO A 114 8.98 -4.32 -7.68
C PRO A 114 8.86 -4.68 -9.16
N VAL A 115 9.16 -5.93 -9.47
CA VAL A 115 8.85 -6.57 -10.75
C VAL A 115 7.76 -7.60 -10.50
N MET A 116 6.73 -7.64 -11.34
CA MET A 116 5.60 -8.54 -11.18
C MET A 116 6.05 -9.98 -11.02
N ASN A 117 5.70 -10.58 -9.88
CA ASN A 117 5.93 -11.97 -9.55
C ASN A 117 4.79 -12.48 -8.65
N ILE A 118 3.72 -12.96 -9.29
CA ILE A 118 2.50 -13.36 -8.56
C ILE A 118 2.77 -14.48 -7.53
N PRO A 119 3.60 -15.49 -7.81
CA PRO A 119 4.00 -16.48 -6.80
C PRO A 119 4.58 -15.87 -5.51
N LEU A 120 5.27 -14.75 -5.59
CA LEU A 120 5.81 -14.00 -4.46
C LEU A 120 4.87 -12.92 -3.91
N GLY A 121 3.63 -12.86 -4.42
CA GLY A 121 2.63 -11.86 -4.00
C GLY A 121 2.82 -10.47 -4.61
N ILE A 122 3.69 -10.32 -5.60
CA ILE A 122 3.97 -9.03 -6.27
C ILE A 122 3.07 -8.90 -7.50
N GLU A 123 2.04 -8.06 -7.40
CA GLU A 123 0.96 -7.98 -8.39
C GLU A 123 1.32 -7.21 -9.67
N SER A 124 2.32 -6.33 -9.62
CA SER A 124 2.68 -5.47 -10.75
C SER A 124 4.14 -5.04 -10.72
N SER A 125 4.67 -4.72 -11.90
CA SER A 125 5.96 -4.05 -12.03
C SER A 125 5.77 -2.55 -11.89
N ASN A 126 6.47 -1.93 -10.96
CA ASN A 126 6.33 -0.52 -10.62
C ASN A 126 7.72 0.12 -10.47
N GLY A 127 7.81 1.41 -10.79
CA GLY A 127 9.07 2.17 -10.75
C GLY A 127 8.91 3.50 -11.48
N SER A 128 8.15 3.50 -12.58
CA SER A 128 7.68 4.72 -13.22
C SER A 128 6.50 5.26 -12.43
N LEU A 129 6.67 6.42 -11.79
CA LEU A 129 5.64 7.03 -10.96
C LEU A 129 4.41 7.42 -11.79
N GLY A 130 3.24 7.49 -11.14
CA GLY A 130 1.98 7.85 -11.75
C GLY A 130 1.22 6.74 -12.48
N HIS A 131 1.79 5.55 -12.63
CA HIS A 131 1.16 4.47 -13.39
C HIS A 131 0.36 3.45 -12.54
N GLY A 132 0.69 3.32 -11.26
CA GLY A 132 0.09 2.28 -10.41
C GLY A 132 -1.42 2.44 -10.23
N LEU A 133 -1.94 3.67 -10.15
CA LEU A 133 -3.37 3.90 -10.01
C LEU A 133 -4.13 3.46 -11.28
N SER A 134 -3.61 3.75 -12.46
CA SER A 134 -4.18 3.28 -13.74
C SER A 134 -4.20 1.76 -13.84
N LEU A 135 -3.13 1.08 -13.39
CA LEU A 135 -3.12 -0.39 -13.30
C LEU A 135 -4.20 -0.89 -12.32
N GLY A 136 -4.34 -0.24 -11.16
CA GLY A 136 -5.37 -0.55 -10.17
C GLY A 136 -6.77 -0.42 -10.73
N ILE A 137 -7.04 0.62 -11.53
CA ILE A 137 -8.31 0.81 -12.24
C ILE A 137 -8.60 -0.37 -13.16
N GLY A 138 -7.62 -0.80 -13.94
CA GLY A 138 -7.78 -1.96 -14.85
C GLY A 138 -8.15 -3.24 -14.10
N ILE A 139 -7.48 -3.49 -12.97
CA ILE A 139 -7.73 -4.67 -12.12
C ILE A 139 -9.11 -4.57 -11.44
N ALA A 140 -9.44 -3.43 -10.85
CA ALA A 140 -10.73 -3.20 -10.19
C ALA A 140 -11.90 -3.32 -11.19
N LEU A 141 -11.76 -2.71 -12.38
CA LEU A 141 -12.75 -2.80 -13.45
C LEU A 141 -12.94 -4.24 -13.94
N ALA A 142 -11.86 -5.01 -14.09
CA ALA A 142 -11.94 -6.42 -14.43
C ALA A 142 -12.69 -7.23 -13.36
N GLY A 143 -12.46 -6.94 -12.08
CA GLY A 143 -13.19 -7.51 -10.96
C GLY A 143 -14.69 -7.21 -11.03
N LYS A 144 -15.02 -5.93 -11.18
CA LYS A 144 -16.41 -5.45 -11.30
C LYS A 144 -17.14 -6.13 -12.48
N LYS A 145 -16.52 -6.15 -13.67
CA LYS A 145 -17.09 -6.82 -14.86
C LYS A 145 -17.28 -8.33 -14.69
N LYS A 146 -16.37 -8.99 -13.96
CA LYS A 146 -16.43 -10.43 -13.67
C LYS A 146 -17.27 -10.75 -12.43
N LYS A 147 -17.91 -9.76 -11.81
CA LYS A 147 -18.71 -9.90 -10.57
C LYS A 147 -17.91 -10.58 -9.45
N LYS A 148 -16.64 -10.19 -9.29
CA LYS A 148 -15.77 -10.64 -8.22
C LYS A 148 -15.83 -9.67 -7.03
N ASN A 149 -15.64 -10.20 -5.83
CA ASN A 149 -15.74 -9.43 -4.58
C ASN A 149 -14.38 -9.03 -4.01
N TYR A 150 -13.30 -9.17 -4.79
CA TYR A 150 -11.99 -8.70 -4.33
C TYR A 150 -11.88 -7.18 -4.43
N LYS A 151 -11.08 -6.63 -3.56
CA LYS A 151 -10.70 -5.22 -3.57
C LYS A 151 -9.30 -5.03 -4.15
N THR A 152 -9.07 -3.85 -4.70
CA THR A 152 -7.77 -3.44 -5.23
C THR A 152 -7.28 -2.25 -4.43
N TYR A 153 -6.14 -2.40 -3.76
CA TYR A 153 -5.49 -1.37 -2.97
C TYR A 153 -4.29 -0.84 -3.76
N VAL A 154 -4.22 0.46 -3.93
CA VAL A 154 -3.10 1.14 -4.61
C VAL A 154 -2.43 2.10 -3.65
N PHE A 155 -1.14 1.94 -3.45
CA PHE A 155 -0.35 2.75 -2.53
C PHE A 155 0.51 3.74 -3.30
N LEU A 156 0.19 5.03 -3.20
CA LEU A 156 0.87 6.14 -3.87
C LEU A 156 1.74 6.94 -2.89
N GLY A 157 2.65 7.73 -3.42
CA GLY A 157 3.35 8.78 -2.67
C GLY A 157 2.78 10.16 -2.98
N ASN A 158 2.91 11.11 -2.05
CA ASN A 158 2.50 12.50 -2.26
C ASN A 158 3.20 13.13 -3.47
N GLY A 159 4.52 12.97 -3.60
CA GLY A 159 5.27 13.47 -4.76
C GLY A 159 4.88 12.81 -6.07
N GLU A 160 4.49 11.54 -6.05
CA GLU A 160 3.94 10.83 -7.21
C GLU A 160 2.64 11.46 -7.70
N CYS A 161 1.84 12.02 -6.81
CA CYS A 161 0.59 12.69 -7.18
C CYS A 161 0.79 13.99 -7.99
N ASN A 162 2.02 14.42 -8.20
CA ASN A 162 2.34 15.50 -9.15
C ASN A 162 2.33 15.04 -10.62
N GLU A 163 2.33 13.71 -10.86
CA GLU A 163 2.18 13.17 -12.21
C GLU A 163 0.75 13.36 -12.74
N GLY A 164 0.61 13.93 -13.95
CA GLY A 164 -0.69 14.18 -14.57
C GLY A 164 -1.55 12.93 -14.73
N SER A 165 -0.90 11.78 -15.00
CA SER A 165 -1.55 10.48 -15.13
C SER A 165 -2.28 10.02 -13.85
N VAL A 166 -1.86 10.47 -12.66
CA VAL A 166 -2.59 10.20 -11.41
C VAL A 166 -3.96 10.88 -11.45
N TRP A 167 -4.03 12.16 -11.86
CA TRP A 167 -5.28 12.93 -11.93
C TRP A 167 -6.22 12.40 -13.01
N GLU A 168 -5.68 11.97 -14.15
CA GLU A 168 -6.45 11.28 -15.20
C GLU A 168 -7.06 9.97 -14.67
N ALA A 169 -6.28 9.22 -13.88
CA ALA A 169 -6.75 8.00 -13.25
C ALA A 169 -7.84 8.28 -12.20
N ILE A 170 -7.69 9.30 -11.37
CA ILE A 170 -8.69 9.71 -10.37
C ILE A 170 -10.04 10.01 -11.04
N MET A 171 -10.05 10.82 -12.09
CA MET A 171 -11.25 11.12 -12.88
C MET A 171 -11.88 9.86 -13.47
N SER A 172 -11.04 8.97 -14.02
CA SER A 172 -11.50 7.74 -14.67
C SER A 172 -12.14 6.78 -13.68
N ALA A 173 -11.53 6.59 -12.50
CA ALA A 173 -12.06 5.69 -11.46
C ALA A 173 -13.43 6.15 -10.96
N SER A 174 -13.60 7.45 -10.71
CA SER A 174 -14.87 8.05 -10.31
C SER A 174 -15.93 7.85 -11.38
N SER A 175 -15.61 8.16 -12.64
CA SER A 175 -16.54 7.97 -13.78
C SER A 175 -16.98 6.51 -13.95
N LEU A 176 -16.09 5.56 -13.69
CA LEU A 176 -16.35 4.12 -13.75
C LEU A 176 -17.04 3.57 -12.50
N LYS A 177 -17.18 4.40 -11.46
CA LYS A 177 -17.75 4.02 -10.15
C LYS A 177 -17.11 2.75 -9.59
N LEU A 178 -15.79 2.78 -9.41
CA LEU A 178 -15.02 1.62 -8.95
C LEU A 178 -15.00 1.54 -7.42
N GLU A 179 -16.09 1.10 -6.82
CA GLU A 179 -16.27 0.93 -5.37
C GLU A 179 -15.33 -0.12 -4.75
N ASN A 180 -14.69 -0.93 -5.58
CA ASN A 180 -13.71 -1.94 -5.18
C ASN A 180 -12.25 -1.48 -5.34
N LEU A 181 -12.02 -0.19 -5.58
CA LEU A 181 -10.70 0.44 -5.66
C LEU A 181 -10.48 1.34 -4.45
N ILE A 182 -9.41 1.09 -3.72
CA ILE A 182 -8.97 1.91 -2.58
C ILE A 182 -7.59 2.49 -2.91
N ALA A 183 -7.49 3.81 -2.95
CA ALA A 183 -6.22 4.51 -3.09
C ALA A 183 -5.74 4.98 -1.72
N ILE A 184 -4.47 4.77 -1.42
CA ILE A 184 -3.82 5.20 -0.19
C ILE A 184 -2.68 6.12 -0.61
N VAL A 185 -2.68 7.37 -0.15
CA VAL A 185 -1.60 8.33 -0.41
C VAL A 185 -0.75 8.47 0.85
N ASP A 186 0.52 8.12 0.74
CA ASP A 186 1.52 8.38 1.77
C ASP A 186 1.99 9.83 1.67
N ASP A 187 1.34 10.70 2.43
CA ASP A 187 1.75 12.09 2.57
C ASP A 187 2.73 12.22 3.75
N ASN A 188 3.97 11.83 3.49
CA ASN A 188 5.03 11.76 4.49
C ASN A 188 5.77 13.10 4.71
N GLY A 189 5.30 14.18 4.11
CA GLY A 189 5.90 15.51 4.23
C GLY A 189 7.20 15.70 3.45
N PHE A 190 7.55 14.77 2.54
CA PHE A 190 8.75 14.88 1.71
C PHE A 190 8.47 14.49 0.26
N GLN A 191 9.17 15.16 -0.66
CA GLN A 191 9.28 14.76 -2.07
C GLN A 191 10.78 14.61 -2.38
N ASN A 192 11.25 13.38 -2.56
CA ASN A 192 12.66 13.02 -2.44
C ASN A 192 13.24 13.46 -1.07
N GLU A 193 14.20 14.37 -1.08
CA GLU A 193 14.81 14.96 0.13
C GLU A 193 14.35 16.41 0.38
N ILE A 194 13.34 16.89 -0.37
CA ILE A 194 12.87 18.27 -0.35
C ILE A 194 11.51 18.36 0.34
N GLU A 195 11.33 19.30 1.25
CA GLU A 195 10.03 19.61 1.85
C GLU A 195 9.04 20.08 0.78
N PRO A 196 7.77 19.64 0.79
CA PRO A 196 6.76 20.01 -0.21
C PRO A 196 6.60 21.52 -0.40
N SER A 197 6.71 22.31 0.67
CA SER A 197 6.64 23.77 0.62
C SER A 197 7.74 24.45 -0.23
N LYS A 198 8.76 23.68 -0.61
CA LYS A 198 9.87 24.13 -1.48
C LYS A 198 9.80 23.52 -2.86
N THR A 199 8.78 22.72 -3.16
CA THR A 199 8.55 22.10 -4.47
C THR A 199 7.68 22.98 -5.36
N ILE A 200 7.71 22.72 -6.67
CA ILE A 200 6.93 23.49 -7.66
C ILE A 200 5.42 23.23 -7.51
N LEU A 201 5.04 22.01 -7.07
CA LEU A 201 3.66 21.62 -6.88
C LEU A 201 3.43 21.27 -5.42
N ASP A 202 2.67 22.10 -4.73
CA ASP A 202 2.27 21.90 -3.35
C ASP A 202 1.26 20.75 -3.24
N SER A 203 1.48 19.87 -2.26
CA SER A 203 0.56 18.81 -1.91
C SER A 203 -0.53 19.26 -0.93
N SER A 204 -0.58 20.55 -0.57
CA SER A 204 -1.68 21.09 0.23
C SER A 204 -3.02 20.78 -0.43
N ASP A 205 -4.03 20.57 0.39
CA ASP A 205 -5.42 20.33 -0.03
C ASP A 205 -5.63 19.05 -0.86
N PHE A 206 -4.85 18.00 -0.62
CA PHE A 206 -5.07 16.71 -1.29
C PHE A 206 -6.49 16.19 -1.09
N CYS A 207 -7.02 16.27 0.13
CA CYS A 207 -8.37 15.80 0.44
C CYS A 207 -9.39 16.51 -0.46
N ASP A 208 -9.38 17.85 -0.48
CA ASP A 208 -10.31 18.65 -1.27
C ASP A 208 -10.20 18.35 -2.77
N LYS A 209 -8.97 18.15 -3.25
CA LYS A 209 -8.71 17.80 -4.66
C LYS A 209 -9.33 16.45 -5.03
N TRP A 210 -9.08 15.41 -4.22
CA TRP A 210 -9.65 14.08 -4.48
C TRP A 210 -11.18 14.07 -4.34
N GLU A 211 -11.74 14.77 -3.34
CA GLU A 211 -13.18 14.92 -3.15
C GLU A 211 -13.84 15.63 -4.32
N SER A 212 -13.19 16.64 -4.90
CA SER A 212 -13.71 17.36 -6.07
C SER A 212 -13.89 16.49 -7.31
N PHE A 213 -13.14 15.37 -7.39
CA PHE A 213 -13.31 14.33 -8.40
C PHE A 213 -14.31 13.24 -8.02
N GLY A 214 -14.97 13.36 -6.86
CA GLY A 214 -16.03 12.45 -6.42
C GLY A 214 -15.53 11.21 -5.67
N TRP A 215 -14.33 11.28 -5.07
CA TRP A 215 -13.84 10.25 -4.16
C TRP A 215 -14.30 10.53 -2.72
N ASN A 216 -14.56 9.46 -1.97
CA ASN A 216 -14.67 9.56 -0.51
C ASN A 216 -13.25 9.57 0.07
N VAL A 217 -12.92 10.60 0.84
CA VAL A 217 -11.57 10.81 1.35
C VAL A 217 -11.59 10.87 2.87
N CYS A 218 -10.58 10.28 3.50
CA CYS A 218 -10.28 10.50 4.91
C CYS A 218 -8.79 10.71 5.10
N SER A 219 -8.43 11.61 6.01
CA SER A 219 -7.05 11.85 6.42
C SER A 219 -6.85 11.37 7.84
N VAL A 220 -5.77 10.59 8.05
CA VAL A 220 -5.45 10.00 9.35
C VAL A 220 -3.95 10.11 9.63
N ASP A 221 -3.56 10.04 10.89
CA ASP A 221 -2.15 9.88 11.24
C ASP A 221 -1.64 8.51 10.77
N GLY A 222 -0.74 8.51 9.78
CA GLY A 222 -0.14 7.32 9.19
C GLY A 222 0.69 6.45 10.14
N HIS A 223 0.87 6.89 11.41
CA HIS A 223 1.50 6.13 12.49
C HIS A 223 0.53 5.77 13.63
N ASN A 224 -0.73 6.18 13.54
CA ASN A 224 -1.79 5.76 14.45
C ASN A 224 -2.52 4.53 13.90
N ILE A 225 -2.11 3.35 14.32
CA ILE A 225 -2.65 2.07 13.82
C ILE A 225 -4.17 1.98 14.00
N SER A 226 -4.72 2.54 15.08
CA SER A 226 -6.17 2.51 15.32
C SER A 226 -6.94 3.36 14.31
N GLU A 227 -6.42 4.55 13.97
CA GLU A 227 -7.01 5.41 12.95
C GLU A 227 -6.91 4.77 11.57
N ILE A 228 -5.73 4.23 11.20
CA ILE A 228 -5.53 3.52 9.93
C ILE A 228 -6.51 2.36 9.80
N TYR A 229 -6.63 1.52 10.84
CA TYR A 229 -7.52 0.37 10.83
C TYR A 229 -8.99 0.78 10.62
N ASN A 230 -9.45 1.80 11.36
CA ASN A 230 -10.82 2.30 11.25
C ASN A 230 -11.10 2.91 9.88
N ALA A 231 -10.20 3.75 9.36
CA ALA A 231 -10.35 4.36 8.05
C ALA A 231 -10.47 3.30 6.93
N ILE A 232 -9.60 2.27 6.95
CA ILE A 232 -9.68 1.19 5.97
C ILE A 232 -10.96 0.35 6.16
N ALA A 233 -11.40 0.13 7.40
CA ALA A 233 -12.63 -0.59 7.67
C ALA A 233 -13.86 0.18 7.15
N GLU A 234 -13.92 1.49 7.33
CA GLU A 234 -14.97 2.36 6.80
C GLU A 234 -15.03 2.32 5.28
N CYS A 235 -13.89 2.48 4.59
CA CYS A 235 -13.80 2.31 3.14
C CYS A 235 -14.27 0.95 2.64
N ASN A 236 -14.24 -0.08 3.50
CA ASN A 236 -14.67 -1.42 3.16
C ASN A 236 -16.19 -1.64 3.33
N VAL A 237 -16.86 -0.83 4.12
CA VAL A 237 -18.30 -0.95 4.42
C VAL A 237 -19.14 -0.06 3.51
N GLU A 238 -18.64 1.11 3.17
CA GLU A 238 -19.36 2.06 2.32
C GLU A 238 -19.24 1.68 0.84
N ASN A 239 -20.33 1.12 0.27
CA ASN A 239 -20.54 1.03 -1.17
C ASN A 239 -20.94 2.41 -1.73
N LYS A 240 -20.03 3.37 -1.69
CA LYS A 240 -20.28 4.70 -2.26
C LYS A 240 -19.17 5.11 -3.21
#